data_4591375dd3ee3ebd5850da9e63518636
#
_entry.id   4591375dd3ee3ebd5850da9e63518636
#
_cell.length_a   1.000
_cell.length_b   1.000
_cell.length_c   1.000
_cell.angle_alpha   90.00
_cell.angle_beta   90.00
_cell.angle_gamma   90.00
#
_symmetry.space_group_name_H-M   'P 1'
#
loop_
_entity.id
_entity.type
_entity.pdbx_description
1 polymer ?
#
loop_
_entity_poly.entity_id
_entity_poly.type
_entity_poly.pdbx_seq_one_letter_code
_entity_poly.pdbx_strand_id
1 'polypeptide(L)'
;MSLKQTEEITIWAFKDGKKGHEKQIDALISELSLFKEIKVFEFNAWEKHESNPDIIIGAGNSTHKHMLTAKAEHPTAKTIVLMKPSLRPTQWFDVAIVPDMDKYYFVKPSNVITTKGVLSKYSEEETIPGTGLIVIGGKSRHYHFRKKVLTQQIELLLNEVYKDYQWKITTSPRSPNLDMPKHPGNAEFFSWKDTPEDWLSDQMKQSEITFLTPESVSVLYEGLSTKTNVYVFHHEHHTDGENGKRNTKVTRNIDKLKKQGHIGFIDSKRHMLSRSIKSADLIHPNHDVLLCEVKKVVKKLLELP
;
A
#
# COMPACT_ATOMS: atom_id res chain seq x y z
N MET A 1 41.68 -7.88 -12.73
CA MET A 1 40.32 -8.02 -12.16
C MET A 1 39.35 -7.63 -13.26
N SER A 2 38.77 -8.61 -13.93
CA SER A 2 37.76 -8.38 -14.97
C SER A 2 36.46 -7.93 -14.28
N LEU A 3 36.05 -6.70 -14.51
CA LEU A 3 34.70 -6.24 -14.18
C LEU A 3 33.73 -7.11 -15.01
N LYS A 4 33.01 -8.04 -14.36
CA LYS A 4 31.84 -8.68 -14.98
C LYS A 4 30.91 -7.55 -15.36
N GLN A 5 30.75 -7.31 -16.66
CA GLN A 5 29.66 -6.48 -17.18
C GLN A 5 28.36 -7.07 -16.63
N THR A 6 27.69 -6.32 -15.76
CA THR A 6 26.32 -6.62 -15.37
C THR A 6 25.49 -6.41 -16.63
N GLU A 7 24.88 -7.46 -17.16
CA GLU A 7 23.97 -7.35 -18.30
C GLU A 7 22.86 -6.38 -17.93
N GLU A 8 22.72 -5.32 -18.71
CA GLU A 8 21.64 -4.34 -18.61
C GLU A 8 20.32 -5.05 -18.94
N ILE A 9 19.32 -4.90 -18.10
CA ILE A 9 17.97 -5.46 -18.29
C ILE A 9 17.03 -4.35 -18.77
N THR A 10 16.38 -4.57 -19.89
CA THR A 10 15.35 -3.66 -20.43
C THR A 10 13.98 -4.06 -19.90
N ILE A 11 13.32 -3.16 -19.18
CA ILE A 11 11.97 -3.35 -18.63
C ILE A 11 10.98 -2.46 -19.35
N TRP A 12 9.88 -3.07 -19.83
CA TRP A 12 8.70 -2.35 -20.29
C TRP A 12 7.64 -2.35 -19.21
N ALA A 13 7.31 -1.17 -18.67
CA ALA A 13 6.38 -0.98 -17.57
C ALA A 13 5.04 -0.42 -18.09
N PHE A 14 3.97 -1.23 -18.04
CA PHE A 14 2.63 -0.81 -18.43
C PHE A 14 1.89 -0.25 -17.21
N LYS A 15 1.55 1.05 -17.26
CA LYS A 15 0.87 1.81 -16.21
C LYS A 15 -0.58 2.13 -16.59
N ASP A 16 -1.50 2.10 -15.63
CA ASP A 16 -2.95 2.32 -15.86
C ASP A 16 -3.46 3.66 -15.28
N GLY A 17 -2.56 4.57 -14.91
CA GLY A 17 -2.88 5.87 -14.33
C GLY A 17 -3.32 5.83 -12.85
N LYS A 18 -3.34 4.64 -12.23
CA LYS A 18 -3.69 4.52 -10.82
C LYS A 18 -2.43 4.48 -9.95
N LYS A 19 -2.22 5.53 -9.17
CA LYS A 19 -1.03 5.68 -8.31
C LYS A 19 -0.70 4.43 -7.47
N GLY A 20 -1.70 3.74 -6.90
CA GLY A 20 -1.47 2.52 -6.11
C GLY A 20 -1.02 1.30 -6.92
N HIS A 21 -1.25 1.27 -8.24
CA HIS A 21 -0.71 0.27 -9.16
C HIS A 21 0.71 0.63 -9.59
N GLU A 22 0.92 1.89 -9.94
CA GLU A 22 2.22 2.41 -10.37
C GLU A 22 3.26 2.28 -9.27
N LYS A 23 2.94 2.68 -8.04
CA LYS A 23 3.82 2.51 -6.87
C LYS A 23 4.29 1.06 -6.65
N GLN A 24 3.47 0.05 -6.98
CA GLN A 24 3.89 -1.34 -6.89
C GLN A 24 4.90 -1.71 -7.98
N ILE A 25 4.70 -1.22 -9.21
CA ILE A 25 5.64 -1.38 -10.33
C ILE A 25 6.96 -0.73 -9.96
N ASP A 26 6.92 0.53 -9.51
CA ASP A 26 8.09 1.31 -9.15
C ASP A 26 8.86 0.69 -7.97
N ALA A 27 8.15 0.13 -6.98
CA ALA A 27 8.77 -0.58 -5.86
C ALA A 27 9.53 -1.83 -6.34
N LEU A 28 8.95 -2.60 -7.27
CA LEU A 28 9.59 -3.80 -7.81
C LEU A 28 10.82 -3.43 -8.65
N ILE A 29 10.71 -2.44 -9.53
CA ILE A 29 11.82 -1.97 -10.38
C ILE A 29 12.94 -1.40 -9.50
N SER A 30 12.61 -0.56 -8.51
CA SER A 30 13.59 0.02 -7.59
C SER A 30 14.36 -1.04 -6.80
N GLU A 31 13.72 -2.12 -6.36
CA GLU A 31 14.39 -3.20 -5.65
C GLU A 31 15.24 -4.06 -6.61
N LEU A 32 14.77 -4.31 -7.84
CA LEU A 32 15.54 -5.02 -8.86
C LEU A 32 16.81 -4.24 -9.25
N SER A 33 16.76 -2.92 -9.30
CA SER A 33 17.90 -2.06 -9.66
C SER A 33 19.06 -2.12 -8.66
N LEU A 34 18.84 -2.67 -7.47
CA LEU A 34 19.93 -2.94 -6.51
C LEU A 34 20.83 -4.12 -6.94
N PHE A 35 20.36 -4.95 -7.86
CA PHE A 35 21.04 -6.19 -8.28
C PHE A 35 21.45 -6.19 -9.76
N LYS A 36 20.78 -5.36 -10.58
CA LYS A 36 20.97 -5.32 -12.04
C LYS A 36 20.96 -3.86 -12.52
N GLU A 37 21.70 -3.58 -13.58
CA GLU A 37 21.54 -2.33 -14.32
C GLU A 37 20.24 -2.41 -15.11
N ILE A 38 19.35 -1.41 -14.96
CA ILE A 38 17.99 -1.46 -15.50
C ILE A 38 17.70 -0.23 -16.36
N LYS A 39 17.24 -0.48 -17.58
CA LYS A 39 16.66 0.52 -18.46
C LYS A 39 15.16 0.34 -18.51
N VAL A 40 14.39 1.40 -18.18
CA VAL A 40 12.94 1.34 -18.09
C VAL A 40 12.30 2.17 -19.18
N PHE A 41 11.30 1.59 -19.84
CA PHE A 41 10.38 2.30 -20.73
C PHE A 41 8.96 2.17 -20.19
N GLU A 42 8.25 3.29 -20.08
CA GLU A 42 6.91 3.36 -19.51
C GLU A 42 5.86 3.53 -20.61
N PHE A 43 4.78 2.75 -20.54
CA PHE A 43 3.70 2.75 -21.51
C PHE A 43 2.35 2.82 -20.82
N ASN A 44 1.44 3.64 -21.34
CA ASN A 44 0.03 3.62 -20.95
C ASN A 44 -0.80 2.65 -21.82
N ALA A 45 -0.35 2.42 -23.03
CA ALA A 45 -0.90 1.47 -23.99
C ALA A 45 0.21 0.84 -24.79
N TRP A 46 -0.06 -0.31 -25.44
CA TRP A 46 0.89 -0.92 -26.36
C TRP A 46 1.11 0.00 -27.58
N GLU A 47 2.36 0.26 -27.88
CA GLU A 47 2.85 0.91 -29.08
C GLU A 47 4.15 0.25 -29.52
N LYS A 48 4.47 0.32 -30.83
CA LYS A 48 5.70 -0.24 -31.34
C LYS A 48 6.90 0.57 -30.85
N HIS A 49 7.90 -0.13 -30.33
CA HIS A 49 9.11 0.48 -29.80
C HIS A 49 10.37 -0.18 -30.38
N GLU A 50 11.45 0.59 -30.52
CA GLU A 50 12.70 0.10 -31.16
C GLU A 50 13.50 -0.85 -30.26
N SER A 51 13.38 -0.72 -28.92
CA SER A 51 14.06 -1.64 -27.99
C SER A 51 13.30 -2.95 -27.83
N ASN A 52 14.03 -4.01 -27.47
CA ASN A 52 13.43 -5.28 -27.10
C ASN A 52 13.40 -5.40 -25.55
N PRO A 53 12.29 -5.76 -24.93
CA PRO A 53 12.23 -5.95 -23.50
C PRO A 53 12.77 -7.32 -23.09
N ASP A 54 13.45 -7.39 -21.96
CA ASP A 54 13.72 -8.64 -21.24
C ASP A 54 12.55 -8.98 -20.32
N ILE A 55 11.96 -7.92 -19.73
CA ILE A 55 10.83 -8.04 -18.79
C ILE A 55 9.72 -7.07 -19.18
N ILE A 56 8.48 -7.55 -19.11
CA ILE A 56 7.26 -6.79 -19.31
C ILE A 56 6.49 -6.80 -17.99
N ILE A 57 6.36 -5.65 -17.33
CA ILE A 57 5.67 -5.52 -16.02
C ILE A 57 4.38 -4.72 -16.18
N GLY A 58 3.33 -5.11 -15.46
CA GLY A 58 2.11 -4.30 -15.39
C GLY A 58 1.24 -4.62 -14.19
N ALA A 59 0.40 -3.65 -13.83
CA ALA A 59 -0.55 -3.75 -12.72
C ALA A 59 -1.93 -3.23 -13.13
N GLY A 60 -2.96 -4.00 -12.80
CA GLY A 60 -4.35 -3.67 -13.14
C GLY A 60 -4.84 -4.24 -14.47
N ASN A 61 -6.16 -4.51 -14.53
CA ASN A 61 -6.74 -5.25 -15.67
C ASN A 61 -6.61 -4.55 -17.04
N SER A 62 -6.53 -3.22 -17.06
CA SER A 62 -6.38 -2.44 -18.30
C SER A 62 -5.03 -2.67 -18.97
N THR A 63 -3.96 -2.95 -18.21
CA THR A 63 -2.62 -3.18 -18.75
C THR A 63 -2.47 -4.58 -19.39
N HIS A 64 -3.28 -5.56 -18.97
CA HIS A 64 -3.08 -6.96 -19.36
C HIS A 64 -3.13 -7.21 -20.87
N LYS A 65 -4.03 -6.52 -21.62
CA LYS A 65 -4.09 -6.65 -23.08
C LYS A 65 -2.77 -6.18 -23.70
N HIS A 66 -2.26 -5.04 -23.25
CA HIS A 66 -1.04 -4.43 -23.77
C HIS A 66 0.18 -5.28 -23.45
N MET A 67 0.29 -5.81 -22.24
CA MET A 67 1.35 -6.75 -21.84
C MET A 67 1.37 -8.01 -22.73
N LEU A 68 0.19 -8.59 -22.97
CA LEU A 68 0.07 -9.82 -23.78
C LEU A 68 0.33 -9.56 -25.27
N THR A 69 -0.03 -8.38 -25.79
CA THR A 69 0.34 -7.99 -27.16
C THR A 69 1.86 -7.82 -27.25
N ALA A 70 2.49 -7.11 -26.31
CA ALA A 70 3.94 -6.98 -26.26
C ALA A 70 4.65 -8.35 -26.16
N LYS A 71 4.14 -9.26 -25.31
CA LYS A 71 4.66 -10.63 -25.20
C LYS A 71 4.57 -11.42 -26.51
N ALA A 72 3.51 -11.24 -27.28
CA ALA A 72 3.34 -11.92 -28.57
C ALA A 72 4.38 -11.45 -29.62
N GLU A 73 4.77 -10.18 -29.57
CA GLU A 73 5.80 -9.62 -30.44
C GLU A 73 7.23 -9.87 -29.92
N HIS A 74 7.39 -10.05 -28.61
CA HIS A 74 8.65 -10.33 -27.94
C HIS A 74 8.55 -11.62 -27.10
N PRO A 75 8.54 -12.82 -27.75
CA PRO A 75 8.24 -14.08 -27.06
C PRO A 75 9.26 -14.47 -25.98
N THR A 76 10.47 -13.98 -26.05
CA THR A 76 11.55 -14.24 -25.08
C THR A 76 11.39 -13.41 -23.80
N ALA A 77 10.73 -12.25 -23.89
CA ALA A 77 10.53 -11.38 -22.72
C ALA A 77 9.67 -12.07 -21.65
N LYS A 78 10.06 -11.97 -20.38
CA LYS A 78 9.27 -12.51 -19.23
C LYS A 78 8.20 -11.52 -18.82
N THR A 79 6.95 -11.97 -18.70
CA THR A 79 5.83 -11.14 -18.23
C THR A 79 5.63 -11.27 -16.72
N ILE A 80 5.59 -10.15 -16.00
CA ILE A 80 5.32 -10.09 -14.56
C ILE A 80 4.07 -9.27 -14.33
N VAL A 81 2.97 -9.90 -13.93
CA VAL A 81 1.74 -9.19 -13.58
C VAL A 81 1.63 -9.01 -12.08
N LEU A 82 1.35 -7.78 -11.65
CA LEU A 82 1.10 -7.45 -10.24
C LEU A 82 -0.39 -7.49 -9.94
N MET A 83 -0.74 -8.06 -8.80
CA MET A 83 -2.08 -8.41 -8.35
C MET A 83 -2.73 -9.54 -9.17
N LYS A 84 -3.77 -10.14 -8.60
CA LYS A 84 -4.50 -11.23 -9.25
C LYS A 84 -5.28 -10.72 -10.47
N PRO A 85 -4.99 -11.23 -11.68
CA PRO A 85 -5.81 -10.96 -12.85
C PRO A 85 -7.26 -11.42 -12.62
N SER A 86 -8.24 -10.56 -12.91
CA SER A 86 -9.67 -10.89 -12.73
C SER A 86 -10.39 -11.21 -14.04
N LEU A 87 -9.86 -10.75 -15.18
CA LEU A 87 -10.47 -10.90 -16.50
C LEU A 87 -9.71 -11.87 -17.42
N ARG A 88 -8.54 -12.34 -17.00
CA ARG A 88 -7.69 -13.23 -17.79
C ARG A 88 -7.10 -14.33 -16.90
N PRO A 89 -6.86 -15.51 -17.46
CA PRO A 89 -6.16 -16.58 -16.75
C PRO A 89 -4.78 -16.12 -16.27
N THR A 90 -4.44 -16.39 -15.03
CA THR A 90 -3.13 -16.06 -14.45
C THR A 90 -1.98 -16.73 -15.20
N GLN A 91 -2.23 -17.91 -15.74
CA GLN A 91 -1.27 -18.72 -16.50
C GLN A 91 -0.86 -18.10 -17.85
N TRP A 92 -1.52 -17.02 -18.30
CA TRP A 92 -1.10 -16.29 -19.50
C TRP A 92 0.12 -15.41 -19.27
N PHE A 93 0.51 -15.23 -18.02
CA PHE A 93 1.71 -14.49 -17.63
C PHE A 93 2.77 -15.46 -17.12
N ASP A 94 4.06 -15.13 -17.32
CA ASP A 94 5.14 -15.98 -16.82
C ASP A 94 5.19 -15.98 -15.29
N VAL A 95 4.99 -14.83 -14.66
CA VAL A 95 4.93 -14.68 -13.21
C VAL A 95 3.75 -13.78 -12.81
N ALA A 96 3.04 -14.16 -11.76
CA ALA A 96 2.02 -13.33 -11.13
C ALA A 96 2.35 -13.10 -9.65
N ILE A 97 2.50 -11.85 -9.25
CA ILE A 97 2.74 -11.46 -7.85
C ILE A 97 1.41 -11.06 -7.22
N VAL A 98 0.89 -11.90 -6.34
CA VAL A 98 -0.50 -11.81 -5.87
C VAL A 98 -0.55 -11.69 -4.35
N PRO A 99 -1.14 -10.59 -3.81
CA PRO A 99 -1.40 -10.47 -2.38
C PRO A 99 -2.31 -11.59 -1.86
N ASP A 100 -2.03 -12.11 -0.67
CA ASP A 100 -2.79 -13.19 -0.05
C ASP A 100 -4.26 -12.85 0.25
N MET A 101 -4.60 -11.56 0.26
CA MET A 101 -5.98 -11.09 0.32
C MET A 101 -6.78 -11.38 -0.97
N ASP A 102 -6.10 -11.62 -2.09
CA ASP A 102 -6.67 -11.97 -3.39
C ASP A 102 -6.67 -13.49 -3.59
N LYS A 103 -7.41 -14.20 -2.77
CA LYS A 103 -7.43 -15.67 -2.70
C LYS A 103 -7.75 -16.35 -4.04
N TYR A 104 -7.13 -17.50 -4.26
CA TYR A 104 -7.59 -18.51 -5.22
C TYR A 104 -8.55 -19.46 -4.50
N TYR A 105 -9.74 -19.64 -5.07
CA TYR A 105 -10.77 -20.50 -4.47
C TYR A 105 -10.54 -22.00 -4.74
N PHE A 106 -9.79 -22.31 -5.79
CA PHE A 106 -9.44 -23.67 -6.18
C PHE A 106 -7.93 -23.87 -6.06
N VAL A 107 -7.27 -24.24 -7.11
CA VAL A 107 -5.82 -24.46 -7.14
C VAL A 107 -5.11 -23.13 -7.46
N LYS A 108 -4.09 -22.81 -6.67
CA LYS A 108 -3.18 -21.69 -6.98
C LYS A 108 -2.27 -22.12 -8.12
N PRO A 109 -2.19 -21.36 -9.23
CA PRO A 109 -1.26 -21.64 -10.31
C PRO A 109 0.21 -21.63 -9.85
N SER A 110 1.04 -22.46 -10.49
CA SER A 110 2.46 -22.61 -10.13
C SER A 110 3.29 -21.34 -10.35
N ASN A 111 2.89 -20.50 -11.31
CA ASN A 111 3.53 -19.21 -11.62
C ASN A 111 3.17 -18.07 -10.65
N VAL A 112 2.51 -18.37 -9.52
CA VAL A 112 2.09 -17.35 -8.55
C VAL A 112 3.04 -17.25 -7.38
N ILE A 113 3.65 -16.08 -7.22
CA ILE A 113 4.33 -15.66 -5.99
C ILE A 113 3.33 -14.96 -5.09
N THR A 114 3.03 -15.53 -3.93
CA THR A 114 2.11 -14.93 -2.94
C THR A 114 2.87 -14.01 -2.01
N THR A 115 2.32 -12.80 -1.78
CA THR A 115 2.83 -11.81 -0.84
C THR A 115 1.84 -11.57 0.31
N LYS A 116 2.31 -11.08 1.45
CA LYS A 116 1.44 -10.74 2.58
C LYS A 116 0.52 -9.54 2.26
N GLY A 117 0.94 -8.68 1.35
CA GLY A 117 0.19 -7.51 0.90
C GLY A 117 0.65 -7.03 -0.46
N VAL A 118 0.20 -5.84 -0.85
CA VAL A 118 0.67 -5.18 -2.07
C VAL A 118 2.13 -4.77 -1.91
N LEU A 119 2.88 -4.74 -3.03
CA LEU A 119 4.28 -4.34 -2.98
C LEU A 119 4.41 -2.85 -2.67
N SER A 120 5.39 -2.51 -1.87
CA SER A 120 5.76 -1.15 -1.51
C SER A 120 7.27 -1.04 -1.40
N LYS A 121 7.80 0.16 -1.59
CA LYS A 121 9.23 0.45 -1.34
C LYS A 121 9.53 0.13 0.13
N TYR A 122 10.61 -0.59 0.34
CA TYR A 122 11.05 -1.00 1.67
C TYR A 122 12.07 -0.02 2.21
N SER A 123 11.99 0.31 3.51
CA SER A 123 12.98 1.14 4.20
C SER A 123 13.25 0.64 5.61
N GLU A 124 14.53 0.58 5.97
CA GLU A 124 15.02 0.31 7.32
C GLU A 124 15.49 1.58 8.04
N GLU A 125 15.21 2.75 7.46
CA GLU A 125 15.53 4.03 8.10
C GLU A 125 14.88 4.13 9.48
N GLU A 126 15.64 4.64 10.46
CA GLU A 126 15.12 4.86 11.81
C GLU A 126 14.15 6.03 11.82
N THR A 127 13.07 5.85 12.54
CA THR A 127 12.06 6.91 12.75
C THR A 127 12.58 7.95 13.74
N ILE A 128 12.02 9.14 13.67
CA ILE A 128 12.33 10.23 14.60
C ILE A 128 11.38 10.09 15.80
N PRO A 129 11.90 9.84 17.02
CA PRO A 129 11.08 9.73 18.22
C PRO A 129 10.20 10.97 18.46
N GLY A 130 8.99 10.77 18.96
CA GLY A 130 8.05 11.85 19.24
C GLY A 130 7.42 12.48 17.99
N THR A 131 7.47 11.82 16.84
CA THR A 131 6.84 12.32 15.61
C THR A 131 5.67 11.43 15.17
N GLY A 132 4.61 12.05 14.67
CA GLY A 132 3.42 11.36 14.20
C GLY A 132 2.94 11.86 12.84
N LEU A 133 2.40 10.95 12.05
CA LEU A 133 1.76 11.24 10.77
C LEU A 133 0.30 10.78 10.80
N ILE A 134 -0.61 11.66 10.37
CA ILE A 134 -2.02 11.30 10.15
C ILE A 134 -2.33 11.44 8.66
N VAL A 135 -2.78 10.34 8.06
CA VAL A 135 -3.17 10.31 6.64
C VAL A 135 -4.67 10.06 6.53
N ILE A 136 -5.37 11.07 6.08
CA ILE A 136 -6.83 11.05 5.93
C ILE A 136 -7.18 10.72 4.49
N GLY A 137 -7.76 9.55 4.29
CA GLY A 137 -8.33 9.16 3.02
C GLY A 137 -9.74 9.71 2.82
N GLY A 138 -10.64 8.97 2.22
CA GLY A 138 -11.96 9.49 1.92
C GLY A 138 -13.05 8.44 1.83
N LYS A 139 -14.18 8.85 1.24
CA LYS A 139 -15.32 7.97 1.04
C LYS A 139 -14.93 6.71 0.27
N SER A 140 -15.40 5.58 0.73
CA SER A 140 -15.16 4.29 0.10
C SER A 140 -16.42 3.42 0.14
N ARG A 141 -16.45 2.35 -0.66
CA ARG A 141 -17.52 1.34 -0.59
C ARG A 141 -17.36 0.34 0.57
N HIS A 142 -16.33 0.52 1.41
CA HIS A 142 -15.97 -0.44 2.45
C HIS A 142 -16.36 0.05 3.84
N TYR A 143 -16.26 1.37 4.08
CA TYR A 143 -16.44 2.01 5.37
C TYR A 143 -17.26 3.28 5.28
N HIS A 144 -18.07 3.55 6.30
CA HIS A 144 -18.75 4.82 6.47
C HIS A 144 -17.74 5.89 6.91
N PHE A 145 -17.62 6.95 6.12
CA PHE A 145 -16.78 8.08 6.48
C PHE A 145 -17.57 9.09 7.32
N ARG A 146 -17.40 9.03 8.66
CA ARG A 146 -18.08 9.94 9.60
C ARG A 146 -17.10 10.99 10.10
N LYS A 147 -17.18 12.21 9.53
CA LYS A 147 -16.28 13.32 9.90
C LYS A 147 -16.16 13.53 11.40
N LYS A 148 -17.28 13.68 12.11
CA LYS A 148 -17.31 13.92 13.55
C LYS A 148 -16.55 12.85 14.35
N VAL A 149 -16.75 11.59 14.01
CA VAL A 149 -16.08 10.47 14.70
C VAL A 149 -14.57 10.49 14.43
N LEU A 150 -14.16 10.77 13.19
CA LEU A 150 -12.75 10.89 12.85
C LEU A 150 -12.10 12.07 13.56
N THR A 151 -12.74 13.26 13.56
CA THR A 151 -12.22 14.44 14.25
C THR A 151 -12.03 14.18 15.74
N GLN A 152 -12.98 13.52 16.42
CA GLN A 152 -12.86 13.16 17.83
C GLN A 152 -11.68 12.20 18.09
N GLN A 153 -11.44 11.25 17.19
CA GLN A 153 -10.27 10.36 17.31
C GLN A 153 -8.95 11.12 17.14
N ILE A 154 -8.89 12.04 16.17
CA ILE A 154 -7.70 12.87 15.97
C ILE A 154 -7.47 13.78 17.19
N GLU A 155 -8.50 14.45 17.69
CA GLU A 155 -8.41 15.31 18.88
C GLU A 155 -7.91 14.52 20.11
N LEU A 156 -8.37 13.29 20.31
CA LEU A 156 -7.88 12.41 21.37
C LEU A 156 -6.37 12.17 21.25
N LEU A 157 -5.89 11.86 20.04
CA LEU A 157 -4.46 11.62 19.82
C LEU A 157 -3.63 12.87 20.10
N LEU A 158 -4.04 14.01 19.56
CA LEU A 158 -3.29 15.27 19.65
C LEU A 158 -3.28 15.88 21.05
N ASN A 159 -4.37 15.74 21.81
CA ASN A 159 -4.56 16.45 23.08
C ASN A 159 -4.34 15.58 24.32
N GLU A 160 -4.41 14.24 24.18
CA GLU A 160 -4.35 13.35 25.33
C GLU A 160 -3.27 12.26 25.17
N VAL A 161 -3.41 11.36 24.17
CA VAL A 161 -2.60 10.14 24.09
C VAL A 161 -1.16 10.45 23.71
N TYR A 162 -0.97 11.28 22.71
CA TYR A 162 0.33 11.65 22.15
C TYR A 162 0.49 13.18 22.11
N LYS A 163 0.10 13.84 23.19
CA LYS A 163 0.12 15.31 23.31
C LYS A 163 1.50 15.94 23.15
N ASP A 164 2.55 15.19 23.45
CA ASP A 164 3.94 15.62 23.38
C ASP A 164 4.59 15.32 22.00
N TYR A 165 3.85 14.70 21.08
CA TYR A 165 4.31 14.41 19.72
C TYR A 165 4.12 15.60 18.80
N GLN A 166 5.01 15.73 17.81
CA GLN A 166 4.86 16.64 16.69
C GLN A 166 4.17 15.92 15.53
N TRP A 167 3.01 16.43 15.14
CA TRP A 167 2.16 15.78 14.17
C TRP A 167 2.16 16.48 12.81
N LYS A 168 2.22 15.69 11.74
CA LYS A 168 1.87 16.10 10.39
C LYS A 168 0.56 15.45 10.00
N ILE A 169 -0.37 16.25 9.47
CA ILE A 169 -1.69 15.76 9.03
C ILE A 169 -1.83 16.03 7.55
N THR A 170 -2.15 15.01 6.77
CA THR A 170 -2.40 15.17 5.34
C THR A 170 -3.70 14.50 4.91
N THR A 171 -4.20 14.93 3.76
CA THR A 171 -5.42 14.41 3.13
C THR A 171 -5.10 13.70 1.82
N SER A 172 -6.11 13.20 1.14
CA SER A 172 -6.04 12.59 -0.18
C SER A 172 -7.02 13.28 -1.14
N PRO A 173 -6.93 13.05 -2.46
CA PRO A 173 -7.91 13.56 -3.42
C PRO A 173 -9.36 13.17 -3.15
N ARG A 174 -9.58 12.10 -2.37
CA ARG A 174 -10.91 11.59 -2.00
C ARG A 174 -11.42 12.11 -0.67
N SER A 175 -10.58 12.83 0.08
CA SER A 175 -10.94 13.35 1.39
C SER A 175 -12.01 14.43 1.25
N PRO A 176 -13.07 14.39 2.04
CA PRO A 176 -13.99 15.50 2.13
C PRO A 176 -13.33 16.68 2.85
N ASN A 177 -13.83 17.89 2.66
CA ASN A 177 -13.40 19.01 3.49
C ASN A 177 -13.61 18.69 4.97
N LEU A 178 -12.54 18.75 5.72
CA LEU A 178 -12.51 18.59 7.16
C LEU A 178 -12.08 19.91 7.78
N ASP A 179 -12.81 20.35 8.79
CA ASP A 179 -12.31 21.39 9.68
C ASP A 179 -11.14 20.82 10.47
N MET A 180 -10.06 21.57 10.59
CA MET A 180 -8.90 21.13 11.36
C MET A 180 -9.34 20.82 12.80
N PRO A 181 -8.94 19.66 13.34
CA PRO A 181 -9.19 19.34 14.74
C PRO A 181 -8.55 20.38 15.66
N LYS A 182 -9.16 20.63 16.81
CA LYS A 182 -8.56 21.45 17.86
C LYS A 182 -7.31 20.76 18.40
N HIS A 183 -6.21 21.47 18.45
CA HIS A 183 -4.93 20.97 18.97
C HIS A 183 -4.13 22.09 19.65
N PRO A 184 -3.22 21.76 20.56
CA PRO A 184 -2.41 22.73 21.32
C PRO A 184 -1.20 23.28 20.55
N GLY A 185 -1.24 23.35 19.22
CA GLY A 185 -0.13 23.82 18.38
C GLY A 185 0.90 22.77 18.00
N ASN A 186 0.68 21.51 18.35
CA ASN A 186 1.58 20.38 18.06
C ASN A 186 1.29 19.66 16.75
N ALA A 187 0.46 20.24 15.87
CA ALA A 187 0.10 19.63 14.59
C ALA A 187 0.18 20.64 13.42
N GLU A 188 0.71 20.21 12.31
CA GLU A 188 0.80 20.94 11.06
C GLU A 188 0.02 20.23 9.96
N PHE A 189 -0.76 20.99 9.18
CA PHE A 189 -1.60 20.44 8.10
C PHE A 189 -0.94 20.66 6.73
N PHE A 190 -0.85 19.58 5.96
CA PHE A 190 -0.34 19.56 4.60
C PHE A 190 -1.44 19.15 3.62
N SER A 191 -1.79 20.01 2.69
CA SER A 191 -2.70 19.65 1.61
C SER A 191 -2.00 18.68 0.64
N TRP A 192 -2.66 17.60 0.26
CA TRP A 192 -2.15 16.67 -0.74
C TRP A 192 -1.81 17.33 -2.09
N LYS A 193 -2.38 18.50 -2.38
CA LYS A 193 -2.11 19.28 -3.61
C LYS A 193 -0.79 20.01 -3.58
N ASP A 194 -0.34 20.36 -2.38
CA ASP A 194 0.81 21.24 -2.16
C ASP A 194 2.06 20.44 -1.75
N THR A 195 1.94 19.10 -1.67
CA THR A 195 3.05 18.19 -1.32
C THR A 195 3.66 17.56 -2.57
N PRO A 196 5.00 17.37 -2.62
CA PRO A 196 5.66 16.58 -3.66
C PRO A 196 5.15 15.13 -3.71
N GLU A 197 5.37 14.43 -4.80
CA GLU A 197 4.87 13.06 -5.00
C GLU A 197 5.38 12.07 -3.96
N ASP A 198 6.64 12.14 -3.57
CA ASP A 198 7.27 11.25 -2.60
C ASP A 198 7.10 11.71 -1.14
N TRP A 199 6.51 12.89 -0.90
CA TRP A 199 6.37 13.48 0.43
C TRP A 199 5.74 12.51 1.45
N LEU A 200 4.65 11.84 1.07
CA LEU A 200 3.95 10.91 1.96
C LEU A 200 4.85 9.73 2.36
N SER A 201 5.56 9.17 1.40
CA SER A 201 6.50 8.07 1.60
C SER A 201 7.62 8.47 2.56
N ASP A 202 8.19 9.68 2.37
CA ASP A 202 9.26 10.19 3.20
C ASP A 202 8.78 10.52 4.61
N GLN A 203 7.56 11.06 4.77
CA GLN A 203 6.99 11.26 6.09
C GLN A 203 6.75 9.95 6.83
N MET A 204 6.30 8.89 6.14
CA MET A 204 6.14 7.57 6.75
C MET A 204 7.44 6.97 7.26
N LYS A 205 8.55 7.16 6.52
CA LYS A 205 9.87 6.69 6.95
C LYS A 205 10.36 7.42 8.20
N GLN A 206 10.04 8.71 8.31
CA GLN A 206 10.50 9.56 9.42
C GLN A 206 9.62 9.46 10.66
N SER A 207 8.31 9.19 10.51
CA SER A 207 7.37 9.20 11.63
C SER A 207 7.47 7.94 12.48
N GLU A 208 7.57 8.10 13.80
CA GLU A 208 7.50 6.99 14.75
C GLU A 208 6.13 6.29 14.68
N ILE A 209 5.07 7.07 14.50
CA ILE A 209 3.68 6.60 14.48
C ILE A 209 2.97 7.14 13.24
N THR A 210 2.24 6.27 12.54
CA THR A 210 1.39 6.67 11.41
C THR A 210 -0.04 6.17 11.60
N PHE A 211 -1.00 7.11 11.68
CA PHE A 211 -2.43 6.82 11.71
C PHE A 211 -3.06 6.98 10.34
N LEU A 212 -3.82 5.97 9.92
CA LEU A 212 -4.45 5.90 8.58
C LEU A 212 -5.95 5.68 8.69
N THR A 213 -6.71 6.24 7.77
CA THR A 213 -8.09 5.77 7.54
C THR A 213 -8.06 4.41 6.79
N PRO A 214 -8.92 3.44 7.13
CA PRO A 214 -8.71 2.02 6.80
C PRO A 214 -8.98 1.62 5.35
N GLU A 215 -9.46 2.52 4.49
CA GLU A 215 -9.87 2.19 3.13
C GLU A 215 -8.71 2.16 2.12
N SER A 216 -7.54 2.71 2.45
CA SER A 216 -6.39 2.80 1.54
C SER A 216 -5.38 1.69 1.80
N VAL A 217 -5.58 0.55 1.13
CA VAL A 217 -4.72 -0.63 1.29
C VAL A 217 -3.28 -0.35 0.85
N SER A 218 -3.05 0.39 -0.24
CA SER A 218 -1.69 0.70 -0.70
C SER A 218 -0.92 1.54 0.32
N VAL A 219 -1.55 2.59 0.86
CA VAL A 219 -0.93 3.45 1.88
C VAL A 219 -0.65 2.68 3.16
N LEU A 220 -1.54 1.76 3.55
CA LEU A 220 -1.33 0.87 4.69
C LEU A 220 -0.07 0.01 4.54
N TYR A 221 0.10 -0.65 3.39
CA TYR A 221 1.28 -1.48 3.16
C TYR A 221 2.55 -0.66 2.92
N GLU A 222 2.43 0.57 2.44
CA GLU A 222 3.53 1.53 2.38
C GLU A 222 4.07 1.79 3.80
N GLY A 223 3.21 2.09 4.77
CA GLY A 223 3.60 2.22 6.17
C GLY A 223 4.19 0.93 6.75
N LEU A 224 3.55 -0.22 6.53
CA LEU A 224 4.05 -1.53 7.02
C LEU A 224 5.40 -1.96 6.38
N SER A 225 5.84 -1.29 5.34
CA SER A 225 7.15 -1.51 4.69
C SER A 225 8.24 -0.53 5.18
N THR A 226 7.95 0.26 6.21
CA THR A 226 8.87 1.14 6.94
C THR A 226 8.85 0.81 8.42
N LYS A 227 9.71 1.44 9.22
CA LYS A 227 9.75 1.24 10.68
C LYS A 227 8.68 1.99 11.47
N THR A 228 7.80 2.75 10.81
CA THR A 228 6.70 3.44 11.51
C THR A 228 5.71 2.45 12.14
N ASN A 229 5.23 2.75 13.33
CA ASN A 229 4.14 2.00 13.94
C ASN A 229 2.81 2.39 13.28
N VAL A 230 2.22 1.48 12.53
CA VAL A 230 1.00 1.74 11.76
C VAL A 230 -0.26 1.50 12.57
N TYR A 231 -1.14 2.48 12.58
CA TYR A 231 -2.45 2.43 13.20
C TYR A 231 -3.57 2.74 12.21
N VAL A 232 -4.75 2.21 12.46
CA VAL A 232 -5.95 2.56 11.69
C VAL A 232 -7.00 3.20 12.57
N PHE A 233 -7.57 4.30 12.09
CA PHE A 233 -8.74 4.91 12.71
C PHE A 233 -9.92 3.96 12.68
N HIS A 234 -10.78 4.05 13.69
CA HIS A 234 -12.04 3.35 13.69
C HIS A 234 -12.99 3.97 12.65
N HIS A 235 -13.45 3.14 11.72
CA HIS A 235 -14.54 3.44 10.81
C HIS A 235 -15.54 2.28 10.81
N GLU A 236 -16.82 2.58 10.86
CA GLU A 236 -17.86 1.56 10.76
C GLU A 236 -17.88 0.95 9.36
N HIS A 237 -18.01 -0.36 9.27
CA HIS A 237 -18.21 -1.04 8.00
C HIS A 237 -19.55 -0.65 7.37
N HIS A 238 -19.63 -0.55 6.06
CA HIS A 238 -20.94 -0.54 5.39
C HIS A 238 -21.66 -1.85 5.70
N THR A 239 -22.98 -1.78 5.80
CA THR A 239 -23.85 -2.95 5.98
C THR A 239 -24.42 -3.38 4.63
N ASP A 240 -24.54 -4.70 4.42
CA ASP A 240 -25.29 -5.28 3.29
C ASP A 240 -26.68 -5.68 3.80
N GLY A 241 -27.68 -4.79 3.62
CA GLY A 241 -29.08 -5.02 4.06
C GLY A 241 -29.23 -5.25 5.56
N GLU A 242 -30.24 -6.02 5.96
CA GLU A 242 -30.55 -6.33 7.38
C GLU A 242 -29.55 -7.30 8.03
N ASN A 243 -28.68 -7.95 7.27
CA ASN A 243 -27.84 -9.08 7.70
C ASN A 243 -26.41 -8.78 8.08
N GLY A 244 -26.04 -7.52 8.34
CA GLY A 244 -24.77 -7.24 9.00
C GLY A 244 -23.67 -6.58 8.18
N LYS A 245 -22.45 -6.55 8.72
CA LYS A 245 -21.29 -5.83 8.18
C LYS A 245 -20.87 -6.34 6.80
N ARG A 246 -20.67 -5.42 5.85
CA ARG A 246 -20.15 -5.77 4.53
C ARG A 246 -18.74 -6.34 4.61
N ASN A 247 -18.61 -7.62 4.28
CA ASN A 247 -17.35 -8.34 4.39
C ASN A 247 -16.59 -8.34 3.05
N THR A 248 -15.94 -7.22 2.73
CA THR A 248 -15.14 -7.07 1.52
C THR A 248 -13.72 -7.60 1.72
N LYS A 249 -12.94 -7.77 0.63
CA LYS A 249 -11.52 -8.14 0.74
C LYS A 249 -10.71 -7.13 1.57
N VAL A 250 -11.04 -5.84 1.47
CA VAL A 250 -10.37 -4.77 2.24
C VAL A 250 -10.65 -4.89 3.72
N THR A 251 -11.93 -5.03 4.10
CA THR A 251 -12.30 -5.16 5.53
C THR A 251 -11.72 -6.42 6.16
N ARG A 252 -11.77 -7.57 5.45
CA ARG A 252 -11.12 -8.82 5.91
C ARG A 252 -9.62 -8.68 6.08
N ASN A 253 -8.95 -7.93 5.18
CA ASN A 253 -7.51 -7.70 5.28
C ASN A 253 -7.16 -6.87 6.52
N ILE A 254 -7.88 -5.78 6.75
CA ILE A 254 -7.71 -4.95 7.97
C ILE A 254 -7.94 -5.78 9.23
N ASP A 255 -9.03 -6.56 9.29
CA ASP A 255 -9.34 -7.41 10.45
C ASP A 255 -8.26 -8.49 10.67
N LYS A 256 -7.70 -9.05 9.59
CA LYS A 256 -6.58 -9.99 9.65
C LYS A 256 -5.34 -9.34 10.25
N LEU A 257 -4.96 -8.13 9.77
CA LEU A 257 -3.78 -7.41 10.26
C LEU A 257 -3.93 -7.00 11.72
N LYS A 258 -5.12 -6.55 12.15
CA LYS A 258 -5.45 -6.29 13.56
C LYS A 258 -5.27 -7.56 14.41
N LYS A 259 -5.85 -8.68 13.98
CA LYS A 259 -5.76 -9.95 14.69
C LYS A 259 -4.32 -10.47 14.81
N GLN A 260 -3.49 -10.20 13.82
CA GLN A 260 -2.08 -10.57 13.81
C GLN A 260 -1.19 -9.60 14.61
N GLY A 261 -1.74 -8.48 15.10
CA GLY A 261 -0.98 -7.43 15.77
C GLY A 261 -0.05 -6.65 14.84
N HIS A 262 -0.28 -6.68 13.53
CA HIS A 262 0.52 -5.94 12.56
C HIS A 262 0.19 -4.46 12.55
N ILE A 263 -1.01 -4.09 12.95
CA ILE A 263 -1.48 -2.71 13.03
C ILE A 263 -2.17 -2.45 14.36
N GLY A 264 -1.96 -1.25 14.89
CA GLY A 264 -2.73 -0.73 16.01
C GLY A 264 -4.11 -0.20 15.54
N PHE A 265 -5.02 -0.04 16.48
CA PHE A 265 -6.37 0.46 16.18
C PHE A 265 -7.09 0.93 17.45
N ILE A 266 -8.17 1.69 17.26
CA ILE A 266 -9.07 2.07 18.35
C ILE A 266 -10.17 1.01 18.45
N ASP A 267 -10.35 0.37 19.63
CA ASP A 267 -11.36 -0.68 19.84
C ASP A 267 -12.77 -0.07 19.92
N SER A 268 -13.57 -0.36 18.90
CA SER A 268 -14.93 0.14 18.76
C SER A 268 -15.96 -0.52 19.69
N LYS A 269 -15.66 -1.69 20.23
CA LYS A 269 -16.64 -2.42 21.05
C LYS A 269 -17.05 -1.64 22.31
N ARG A 270 -16.17 -0.79 22.79
CA ARG A 270 -16.44 0.10 23.95
C ARG A 270 -17.22 1.36 23.57
N HIS A 271 -17.24 1.77 22.30
CA HIS A 271 -17.89 3.02 21.87
C HIS A 271 -19.40 2.92 21.67
N MET A 272 -19.95 1.73 21.49
CA MET A 272 -21.42 1.57 21.41
C MET A 272 -22.11 1.92 22.74
N LEU A 273 -21.38 1.96 23.85
CA LEU A 273 -21.90 2.20 25.19
C LEU A 273 -21.45 3.55 25.82
N SER A 274 -20.42 4.21 25.28
CA SER A 274 -19.94 5.50 25.79
C SER A 274 -19.81 6.53 24.68
N ARG A 275 -20.20 7.77 24.97
CA ARG A 275 -20.17 8.90 24.01
C ARG A 275 -18.77 9.49 23.77
N SER A 276 -17.73 8.99 24.43
CA SER A 276 -16.35 9.50 24.30
C SER A 276 -15.34 8.36 24.14
N ILE A 277 -14.42 8.54 23.21
CA ILE A 277 -13.24 7.69 23.00
C ILE A 277 -12.24 8.00 24.12
N LYS A 278 -11.60 6.98 24.67
CA LYS A 278 -10.58 7.12 25.72
C LYS A 278 -9.24 6.52 25.27
N SER A 279 -8.17 6.99 25.86
CA SER A 279 -6.81 6.46 25.61
C SER A 279 -6.71 4.95 25.84
N ALA A 280 -7.44 4.40 26.81
CA ALA A 280 -7.51 2.96 27.08
C ALA A 280 -8.14 2.13 25.96
N ASP A 281 -8.75 2.75 24.96
CA ASP A 281 -9.34 2.07 23.80
C ASP A 281 -8.34 1.87 22.66
N LEU A 282 -7.14 2.44 22.76
CA LEU A 282 -6.08 2.27 21.79
C LEU A 282 -5.36 0.94 22.00
N ILE A 283 -5.37 0.11 20.96
CA ILE A 283 -4.63 -1.14 20.90
C ILE A 283 -3.37 -0.91 20.06
N HIS A 284 -2.22 -1.20 20.64
CA HIS A 284 -0.92 -1.03 19.97
C HIS A 284 -0.61 -2.20 19.04
N PRO A 285 0.15 -1.99 17.95
CA PRO A 285 0.71 -3.08 17.17
C PRO A 285 1.76 -3.83 17.99
N ASN A 286 2.06 -5.06 17.61
CA ASN A 286 3.25 -5.74 18.09
C ASN A 286 4.47 -4.97 17.55
N HIS A 287 5.47 -4.75 18.41
CA HIS A 287 6.72 -4.13 17.97
C HIS A 287 7.40 -5.01 16.91
N ASP A 288 8.12 -4.38 15.98
CA ASP A 288 8.95 -5.00 14.93
C ASP A 288 8.21 -5.63 13.73
N VAL A 289 7.03 -5.14 13.40
CA VAL A 289 6.37 -5.56 12.16
C VAL A 289 6.86 -4.72 10.99
N LEU A 290 7.86 -5.22 10.31
CA LEU A 290 8.38 -4.64 9.08
C LEU A 290 8.22 -5.62 7.93
N LEU A 291 7.37 -5.28 6.95
CA LEU A 291 7.09 -6.16 5.81
C LEU A 291 8.05 -5.89 4.66
N CYS A 292 8.91 -6.85 4.37
CA CYS A 292 9.89 -6.78 3.28
C CYS A 292 9.48 -7.62 2.05
N GLU A 293 8.23 -7.50 1.63
CA GLU A 293 7.67 -8.36 0.57
C GLU A 293 8.35 -8.13 -0.79
N VAL A 294 8.73 -6.88 -1.11
CA VAL A 294 9.43 -6.58 -2.36
C VAL A 294 10.80 -7.28 -2.43
N LYS A 295 11.58 -7.29 -1.35
CA LYS A 295 12.87 -8.02 -1.27
C LYS A 295 12.69 -9.53 -1.48
N LYS A 296 11.65 -10.11 -0.84
CA LYS A 296 11.33 -11.54 -0.99
C LYS A 296 10.93 -11.89 -2.42
N VAL A 297 10.18 -11.02 -3.08
CA VAL A 297 9.77 -11.21 -4.47
C VAL A 297 10.98 -11.12 -5.39
N VAL A 298 11.81 -10.09 -5.27
CA VAL A 298 13.00 -9.91 -6.10
C VAL A 298 13.95 -11.09 -5.94
N LYS A 299 14.21 -11.55 -4.71
CA LYS A 299 15.03 -12.76 -4.51
C LYS A 299 14.49 -13.95 -5.28
N LYS A 300 13.18 -14.20 -5.25
CA LYS A 300 12.55 -15.30 -6.01
C LYS A 300 12.63 -15.08 -7.53
N LEU A 301 12.48 -13.84 -8.00
CA LEU A 301 12.59 -13.54 -9.43
C LEU A 301 14.01 -13.80 -9.97
N LEU A 302 15.04 -13.47 -9.17
CA LEU A 302 16.44 -13.71 -9.52
C LEU A 302 16.83 -15.20 -9.49
N GLU A 303 16.06 -16.05 -8.81
CA GLU A 303 16.23 -17.51 -8.76
C GLU A 303 15.48 -18.24 -9.91
N LEU A 304 14.62 -17.53 -10.66
CA LEU A 304 13.91 -18.14 -11.79
C LEU A 304 14.85 -18.34 -13.00
N PRO A 305 14.69 -19.46 -13.73
CA PRO A 305 15.53 -19.78 -14.90
C PRO A 305 15.25 -18.83 -16.08
#